data_bee1ee08acdc91af4da6822b8684ad9d
#
_entry.id   bee1ee08acdc91af4da6822b8684ad9d
#
_cell.length_a   1.000
_cell.length_b   1.000
_cell.length_c   1.000
_cell.angle_alpha   90.00
_cell.angle_beta   90.00
_cell.angle_gamma   90.00
#
_symmetry.space_group_name_H-M   'P 1'
#
loop_
_entity.id
_entity.type
_entity.pdbx_description
1 polymer ?
#
loop_
_entity_poly.entity_id
_entity_poly.type
_entity_poly.pdbx_seq_one_letter_code
_entity_poly.pdbx_strand_id
1 'polypeptide(L)'
;LDGFREAVPGIVLAAVPGDHFLWMESGFSGAEQPLLNVVRWEHPQRFTAKLTQRLMELLEAHPFTAHARRTGDWGPLALADFWSDAELKRSTLWKDVYRHVGIGRLLACAAFRGNRVGTLNVCRPLGAPHFSDRDRTMLQLLLPHYVQALQAAERETMRRQGEGEVLPTLGLTKREVQVAAWLARGRTNGEIARI
;
A
#
# COMPACT_ATOMS: atom_id res chain seq x y z
N LEU A 1 -6.09 0.40 13.59
CA LEU A 1 -5.37 0.15 12.33
C LEU A 1 -4.20 -0.82 12.52
N ASP A 2 -3.51 -0.77 13.69
CA ASP A 2 -2.32 -1.60 13.91
C ASP A 2 -2.62 -3.09 13.93
N GLY A 3 -3.66 -3.54 14.63
CA GLY A 3 -4.07 -4.96 14.61
C GLY A 3 -4.44 -5.47 13.21
N PHE A 4 -5.03 -4.62 12.35
CA PHE A 4 -5.25 -4.96 10.94
C PHE A 4 -3.93 -5.19 10.19
N ARG A 5 -2.98 -4.27 10.38
CA ARG A 5 -1.68 -4.33 9.72
C ARG A 5 -0.84 -5.52 10.17
N GLU A 6 -1.01 -5.97 11.41
CA GLU A 6 -0.35 -7.17 11.95
C GLU A 6 -0.93 -8.46 11.40
N ALA A 7 -2.25 -8.53 11.19
CA ALA A 7 -2.93 -9.73 10.73
C ALA A 7 -2.80 -9.97 9.21
N VAL A 8 -2.76 -8.92 8.40
CA VAL A 8 -2.81 -9.01 6.92
C VAL A 8 -1.68 -9.84 6.32
N PRO A 9 -0.39 -9.68 6.72
CA PRO A 9 0.69 -10.47 6.14
C PRO A 9 0.45 -11.97 6.29
N GLY A 10 0.07 -12.43 7.49
CA GLY A 10 -0.21 -13.84 7.74
C GLY A 10 -1.34 -14.40 6.89
N ILE A 11 -2.41 -13.64 6.70
CA ILE A 11 -3.56 -14.03 5.86
C ILE A 11 -3.14 -14.13 4.39
N VAL A 12 -2.43 -13.11 3.88
CA VAL A 12 -2.01 -13.10 2.46
C VAL A 12 -1.01 -14.21 2.19
N LEU A 13 -0.01 -14.40 3.04
CA LEU A 13 1.02 -15.44 2.85
C LEU A 13 0.48 -16.87 3.03
N ALA A 14 -0.57 -17.05 3.82
CA ALA A 14 -1.28 -18.34 3.90
C ALA A 14 -2.03 -18.67 2.59
N ALA A 15 -2.57 -17.67 1.92
CA ALA A 15 -3.31 -17.84 0.67
C ALA A 15 -2.40 -17.89 -0.56
N VAL A 16 -1.36 -17.05 -0.58
CA VAL A 16 -0.35 -16.94 -1.63
C VAL A 16 1.02 -17.15 -1.01
N PRO A 17 1.58 -18.37 -1.02
CA PRO A 17 2.85 -18.66 -0.37
C PRO A 17 3.99 -17.78 -0.91
N GLY A 18 4.71 -17.14 0.01
CA GLY A 18 5.84 -16.27 -0.26
C GLY A 18 6.70 -16.10 0.99
N ASP A 19 7.91 -15.57 0.82
CA ASP A 19 8.84 -15.33 1.93
C ASP A 19 8.63 -13.97 2.58
N HIS A 20 8.05 -13.02 1.83
CA HIS A 20 7.80 -11.66 2.30
C HIS A 20 6.50 -11.11 1.73
N PHE A 21 5.85 -10.34 2.55
CA PHE A 21 4.70 -9.52 2.16
C PHE A 21 5.08 -8.04 2.27
N LEU A 22 4.67 -7.27 1.28
CA LEU A 22 4.85 -5.84 1.24
C LEU A 22 3.51 -5.18 1.00
N TRP A 23 3.18 -4.20 1.81
CA TRP A 23 2.11 -3.28 1.52
C TRP A 23 2.68 -1.90 1.26
N MET A 24 2.30 -1.32 0.13
CA MET A 24 2.67 0.04 -0.24
C MET A 24 1.41 0.86 -0.43
N GLU A 25 1.38 2.05 0.12
CA GLU A 25 0.32 3.01 -0.12
C GLU A 25 0.94 4.30 -0.65
N SER A 26 0.43 4.79 -1.78
CA SER A 26 0.80 6.06 -2.35
C SER A 26 -0.42 6.95 -2.51
N GLY A 27 -0.27 8.25 -2.23
CA GLY A 27 -1.26 9.27 -2.54
C GLY A 27 -0.88 10.02 -3.80
N PHE A 28 -1.88 10.42 -4.58
CA PHE A 28 -1.68 11.35 -5.69
C PHE A 28 -2.09 12.74 -5.21
N SER A 29 -1.15 13.65 -5.02
CA SER A 29 -1.48 15.05 -4.83
C SER A 29 -1.51 15.69 -6.21
N GLY A 30 -2.67 16.01 -6.71
CA GLY A 30 -3.07 16.83 -7.88
C GLY A 30 -2.10 17.21 -9.00
N ALA A 31 -0.83 16.93 -8.90
CA ALA A 31 0.23 17.20 -9.86
C ALA A 31 1.15 15.97 -9.93
N GLU A 32 0.96 15.15 -10.92
CA GLU A 32 1.88 14.24 -11.61
C GLU A 32 2.87 13.35 -10.82
N GLN A 33 3.06 13.51 -9.51
CA GLN A 33 3.95 12.66 -8.72
C GLN A 33 3.22 11.94 -7.59
N PRO A 34 3.34 10.60 -7.52
CA PRO A 34 2.82 9.85 -6.39
C PRO A 34 3.61 10.21 -5.13
N LEU A 35 2.90 10.75 -4.13
CA LEU A 35 3.46 10.88 -2.78
C LEU A 35 3.32 9.52 -2.08
N LEU A 36 4.42 8.83 -1.90
CA LEU A 36 4.42 7.61 -1.14
C LEU A 36 4.38 7.93 0.36
N ASN A 37 3.25 7.63 0.98
CA ASN A 37 3.08 7.93 2.40
C ASN A 37 3.43 6.77 3.32
N VAL A 38 3.38 5.52 2.86
CA VAL A 38 3.67 4.35 3.72
C VAL A 38 4.20 3.19 2.89
N VAL A 39 5.39 2.72 3.22
CA VAL A 39 5.86 1.37 2.87
C VAL A 39 5.91 0.58 4.16
N ARG A 40 5.15 -0.49 4.28
CA ARG A 40 5.26 -1.42 5.39
C ARG A 40 5.79 -2.76 4.93
N TRP A 41 6.76 -3.26 5.66
CA TRP A 41 7.47 -4.50 5.42
C TRP A 41 7.24 -5.44 6.60
N GLU A 42 6.98 -6.69 6.33
CA GLU A 42 6.94 -7.71 7.38
C GLU A 42 8.32 -7.92 8.03
N HIS A 43 9.38 -7.62 7.27
CA HIS A 43 10.77 -7.63 7.76
C HIS A 43 11.43 -6.27 7.57
N PRO A 44 11.11 -5.27 8.43
CA PRO A 44 11.65 -3.92 8.31
C PRO A 44 13.18 -3.84 8.37
N GLN A 45 13.83 -4.85 8.96
CA GLN A 45 15.29 -4.92 9.07
C GLN A 45 16.01 -5.02 7.71
N ARG A 46 15.36 -5.51 6.66
CA ARG A 46 15.93 -5.63 5.33
C ARG A 46 15.80 -4.36 4.49
N PHE A 47 14.81 -3.53 4.78
CA PHE A 47 14.58 -2.28 4.06
C PHE A 47 15.03 -1.08 4.89
N THR A 48 16.23 -0.61 4.57
CA THR A 48 16.73 0.65 5.13
C THR A 48 16.04 1.84 4.46
N ALA A 49 16.06 3.01 5.11
CA ALA A 49 15.55 4.26 4.53
C ALA A 49 16.18 4.56 3.17
N LYS A 50 17.49 4.25 3.00
CA LYS A 50 18.21 4.41 1.73
C LYS A 50 17.64 3.52 0.63
N LEU A 51 17.36 2.24 0.92
CA LEU A 51 16.79 1.31 -0.06
C LEU A 51 15.36 1.68 -0.41
N THR A 52 14.57 2.15 0.56
CA THR A 52 13.22 2.66 0.34
C THR A 52 13.25 3.88 -0.58
N GLN A 53 14.11 4.85 -0.29
CA GLN A 53 14.27 6.03 -1.15
C GLN A 53 14.68 5.63 -2.57
N ARG A 54 15.63 4.70 -2.70
CA ARG A 54 16.07 4.24 -4.03
C ARG A 54 14.98 3.50 -4.79
N LEU A 55 14.17 2.69 -4.12
CA LEU A 55 12.98 2.09 -4.72
C LEU A 55 12.01 3.15 -5.25
N MET A 56 11.78 4.22 -4.48
CA MET A 56 10.91 5.31 -4.89
C MET A 56 11.38 5.99 -6.17
N GLU A 57 12.68 6.28 -6.28
CA GLU A 57 13.28 6.86 -7.48
C GLU A 57 13.10 5.97 -8.72
N LEU A 58 13.01 4.66 -8.52
CA LEU A 58 12.87 3.66 -9.59
C LEU A 58 11.42 3.27 -9.89
N LEU A 59 10.43 3.72 -9.09
CA LEU A 59 9.03 3.31 -9.27
C LEU A 59 8.43 3.74 -10.61
N GLU A 60 8.82 4.87 -11.14
CA GLU A 60 8.37 5.33 -12.45
C GLU A 60 8.76 4.38 -13.58
N ALA A 61 9.99 3.85 -13.50
CA ALA A 61 10.53 2.89 -14.46
C ALA A 61 10.20 1.42 -14.09
N HIS A 62 9.45 1.20 -12.99
CA HIS A 62 9.05 -0.14 -12.59
C HIS A 62 8.13 -0.76 -13.63
N PRO A 63 8.33 -2.03 -14.05
CA PRO A 63 7.55 -2.63 -15.13
C PRO A 63 6.04 -2.63 -14.86
N PHE A 64 5.63 -2.80 -13.61
CA PHE A 64 4.20 -2.75 -13.23
C PHE A 64 3.62 -1.34 -13.43
N THR A 65 4.35 -0.30 -13.02
CA THR A 65 3.92 1.09 -13.19
C THR A 65 3.84 1.45 -14.67
N ALA A 66 4.86 1.09 -15.44
CA ALA A 66 4.89 1.32 -16.88
C ALA A 66 3.74 0.58 -17.60
N HIS A 67 3.47 -0.67 -17.21
CA HIS A 67 2.35 -1.46 -17.76
C HIS A 67 1.01 -0.82 -17.41
N ALA A 68 0.78 -0.54 -16.15
CA ALA A 68 -0.49 0.01 -15.66
C ALA A 68 -0.82 1.37 -16.26
N ARG A 69 0.18 2.25 -16.45
CA ARG A 69 0.00 3.54 -17.14
C ARG A 69 -0.41 3.37 -18.59
N ARG A 70 0.13 2.38 -19.27
CA ARG A 70 -0.15 2.12 -20.70
C ARG A 70 -1.50 1.44 -20.92
N THR A 71 -1.90 0.54 -20.04
CA THR A 71 -3.05 -0.37 -20.25
C THR A 71 -4.24 -0.07 -19.34
N GLY A 72 -4.03 0.63 -18.22
CA GLY A 72 -5.00 0.76 -17.14
C GLY A 72 -5.14 -0.50 -16.28
N ASP A 73 -4.36 -1.56 -16.56
CA ASP A 73 -4.42 -2.83 -15.83
C ASP A 73 -3.48 -2.78 -14.61
N TRP A 74 -4.07 -2.94 -13.44
CA TRP A 74 -3.42 -3.02 -12.13
C TRP A 74 -3.66 -4.38 -11.46
N GLY A 75 -4.12 -5.36 -12.22
CA GLY A 75 -4.45 -6.71 -11.78
C GLY A 75 -3.25 -7.44 -11.20
N PRO A 76 -3.32 -8.74 -10.88
CA PRO A 76 -2.17 -9.45 -10.37
C PRO A 76 -1.08 -9.58 -11.44
N LEU A 77 -0.04 -8.76 -11.33
CA LEU A 77 1.11 -8.73 -12.22
C LEU A 77 2.31 -9.40 -11.55
N ALA A 78 3.03 -10.24 -12.26
CA ALA A 78 4.28 -10.81 -11.79
C ALA A 78 5.48 -10.23 -12.54
N LEU A 79 6.65 -10.14 -11.89
CA LEU A 79 7.88 -9.70 -12.57
C LEU A 79 8.21 -10.55 -13.80
N ALA A 80 7.87 -11.85 -13.74
CA ALA A 80 8.07 -12.78 -14.85
C ALA A 80 7.24 -12.47 -16.10
N ASP A 81 6.20 -11.64 -15.99
CA ASP A 81 5.40 -11.17 -17.13
C ASP A 81 6.18 -10.17 -18.00
N PHE A 82 7.22 -9.56 -17.44
CA PHE A 82 7.97 -8.48 -18.05
C PHE A 82 9.43 -8.82 -18.25
N TRP A 83 10.03 -9.61 -17.37
CA TRP A 83 11.45 -9.88 -17.36
C TRP A 83 11.76 -11.35 -17.08
N SER A 84 12.64 -11.92 -17.89
CA SER A 84 13.35 -13.14 -17.54
C SER A 84 14.30 -12.90 -16.35
N ASP A 85 14.80 -13.95 -15.72
CA ASP A 85 15.77 -13.86 -14.63
C ASP A 85 17.05 -13.13 -15.05
N ALA A 86 17.47 -13.30 -16.30
CA ALA A 86 18.65 -12.63 -16.84
C ALA A 86 18.43 -11.11 -17.01
N GLU A 87 17.23 -10.70 -17.44
CA GLU A 87 16.86 -9.28 -17.58
C GLU A 87 16.70 -8.64 -16.22
N LEU A 88 16.01 -9.31 -15.28
CA LEU A 88 15.89 -8.85 -13.90
C LEU A 88 17.29 -8.57 -13.30
N LYS A 89 18.23 -9.54 -13.38
CA LYS A 89 19.59 -9.38 -12.85
C LYS A 89 20.37 -8.22 -13.47
N ARG A 90 20.08 -7.87 -14.72
CA ARG A 90 20.70 -6.71 -15.40
C ARG A 90 20.08 -5.38 -15.02
N SER A 91 18.83 -5.37 -14.54
CA SER A 91 18.10 -4.18 -14.21
C SER A 91 18.73 -3.38 -13.05
N THR A 92 18.54 -2.07 -13.06
CA THR A 92 18.91 -1.17 -11.95
C THR A 92 18.13 -1.52 -10.69
N LEU A 93 16.84 -1.88 -10.84
CA LEU A 93 15.98 -2.28 -9.74
C LEU A 93 16.55 -3.47 -8.95
N TRP A 94 17.05 -4.49 -9.64
CA TRP A 94 17.73 -5.61 -9.01
C TRP A 94 19.03 -5.20 -8.33
N LYS A 95 19.90 -4.51 -9.05
CA LYS A 95 21.25 -4.14 -8.57
C LYS A 95 21.20 -3.23 -7.35
N ASP A 96 20.27 -2.28 -7.33
CA ASP A 96 20.24 -1.24 -6.31
C ASP A 96 19.31 -1.56 -5.14
N VAL A 97 18.28 -2.42 -5.36
CA VAL A 97 17.27 -2.68 -4.36
C VAL A 97 17.03 -4.17 -4.14
N TYR A 98 16.52 -4.89 -5.11
CA TYR A 98 15.91 -6.20 -4.89
C TYR A 98 16.87 -7.26 -4.40
N ARG A 99 18.10 -7.30 -4.91
CA ARG A 99 19.14 -8.25 -4.42
C ARG A 99 19.48 -8.07 -2.95
N HIS A 100 19.38 -6.85 -2.43
CA HIS A 100 19.72 -6.54 -1.04
C HIS A 100 18.62 -6.96 -0.06
N VAL A 101 17.38 -7.06 -0.54
CA VAL A 101 16.21 -7.44 0.27
C VAL A 101 15.70 -8.84 -0.06
N GLY A 102 16.38 -9.57 -0.97
CA GLY A 102 16.04 -10.94 -1.30
C GLY A 102 14.81 -11.11 -2.20
N ILE A 103 14.41 -10.09 -2.97
CA ILE A 103 13.26 -10.15 -3.87
C ILE A 103 13.72 -10.60 -5.26
N GLY A 104 13.44 -11.84 -5.64
CA GLY A 104 13.69 -12.36 -6.99
C GLY A 104 12.42 -12.65 -7.77
N ARG A 105 11.31 -12.83 -7.07
CA ARG A 105 9.96 -12.98 -7.60
C ARG A 105 9.06 -11.99 -6.89
N LEU A 106 8.22 -11.32 -7.63
CA LEU A 106 7.21 -10.41 -7.10
C LEU A 106 5.90 -10.64 -7.83
N LEU A 107 4.83 -10.83 -7.07
CA LEU A 107 3.45 -10.81 -7.52
C LEU A 107 2.75 -9.65 -6.82
N ALA A 108 2.14 -8.75 -7.57
CA ALA A 108 1.48 -7.59 -7.02
C ALA A 108 0.13 -7.31 -7.67
N CYS A 109 -0.79 -6.75 -6.90
CA CYS A 109 -2.01 -6.14 -7.39
C CYS A 109 -2.27 -4.83 -6.66
N ALA A 110 -2.98 -3.90 -7.31
CA ALA A 110 -3.28 -2.59 -6.76
C ALA A 110 -4.78 -2.35 -6.62
N ALA A 111 -5.12 -1.60 -5.57
CA ALA A 111 -6.48 -1.10 -5.35
C ALA A 111 -6.47 0.41 -5.22
N PHE A 112 -7.44 1.05 -5.84
CA PHE A 112 -7.63 2.50 -5.80
C PHE A 112 -8.69 2.88 -4.78
N ARG A 113 -8.42 3.97 -4.04
CA ARG A 113 -9.35 4.56 -3.07
C ARG A 113 -9.28 6.08 -3.18
N GLY A 114 -10.15 6.66 -3.99
CA GLY A 114 -10.07 8.07 -4.31
C GLY A 114 -8.75 8.42 -4.97
N ASN A 115 -7.97 9.31 -4.35
CA ASN A 115 -6.64 9.71 -4.80
C ASN A 115 -5.50 8.86 -4.21
N ARG A 116 -5.80 7.70 -3.61
CA ARG A 116 -4.80 6.78 -3.06
C ARG A 116 -4.79 5.47 -3.83
N VAL A 117 -3.62 4.88 -3.97
CA VAL A 117 -3.41 3.52 -4.45
C VAL A 117 -2.70 2.70 -3.38
N GLY A 118 -3.27 1.56 -3.05
CA GLY A 118 -2.63 0.57 -2.19
C GLY A 118 -2.24 -0.65 -3.00
N THR A 119 -1.05 -1.20 -2.78
CA THR A 119 -0.57 -2.41 -3.47
C THR A 119 -0.31 -3.53 -2.47
N LEU A 120 -0.83 -4.71 -2.78
CA LEU A 120 -0.45 -5.96 -2.11
C LEU A 120 0.67 -6.59 -2.92
N ASN A 121 1.77 -6.90 -2.28
CA ASN A 121 2.94 -7.47 -2.92
C ASN A 121 3.39 -8.72 -2.16
N VAL A 122 3.47 -9.86 -2.86
CA VAL A 122 4.04 -11.10 -2.33
C VAL A 122 5.37 -11.36 -3.02
N CYS A 123 6.39 -11.66 -2.24
CA CYS A 123 7.75 -11.79 -2.73
C CYS A 123 8.32 -13.19 -2.43
N ARG A 124 9.15 -13.70 -3.36
CA ARG A 124 9.97 -14.90 -3.20
C ARG A 124 11.41 -14.59 -3.61
N PRO A 125 12.41 -15.34 -3.11
CA PRO A 125 13.80 -15.15 -3.53
C PRO A 125 14.02 -15.58 -4.99
N LEU A 126 15.10 -15.12 -5.56
CA LEU A 126 15.54 -15.59 -6.88
C LEU A 126 15.87 -17.10 -6.82
N GLY A 127 15.33 -17.86 -7.78
CA GLY A 127 15.44 -19.32 -7.79
C GLY A 127 14.23 -20.04 -7.18
N ALA A 128 13.37 -19.36 -6.43
CA ALA A 128 12.08 -19.92 -6.05
C ALA A 128 11.17 -20.10 -7.29
N PRO A 129 10.17 -20.99 -7.22
CA PRO A 129 9.18 -21.15 -8.28
C PRO A 129 8.48 -19.83 -8.61
N HIS A 130 8.14 -19.64 -9.88
CA HIS A 130 7.30 -18.54 -10.31
C HIS A 130 5.91 -18.63 -9.66
N PHE A 131 5.21 -17.51 -9.59
CA PHE A 131 3.83 -17.48 -9.14
C PHE A 131 2.94 -18.14 -10.21
N SER A 132 2.06 -19.02 -9.76
CA SER A 132 1.10 -19.74 -10.60
C SER A 132 -0.16 -18.91 -10.86
N ASP A 133 -1.00 -19.37 -11.80
CA ASP A 133 -2.33 -18.77 -12.03
C ASP A 133 -3.21 -18.85 -10.78
N ARG A 134 -3.05 -19.93 -9.99
CA ARG A 134 -3.72 -20.03 -8.67
C ARG A 134 -3.29 -18.91 -7.73
N ASP A 135 -1.98 -18.62 -7.64
CA ASP A 135 -1.47 -17.54 -6.77
C ASP A 135 -2.03 -16.19 -7.21
N ARG A 136 -2.09 -15.95 -8.52
CA ARG A 136 -2.69 -14.72 -9.10
C ARG A 136 -4.18 -14.61 -8.75
N THR A 137 -4.93 -15.68 -8.98
CA THR A 137 -6.36 -15.72 -8.68
C THR A 137 -6.62 -15.48 -7.18
N MET A 138 -5.84 -16.12 -6.31
CA MET A 138 -5.98 -15.93 -4.87
C MET A 138 -5.69 -14.49 -4.45
N LEU A 139 -4.64 -13.86 -4.98
CA LEU A 139 -4.33 -12.46 -4.68
C LEU A 139 -5.43 -11.52 -5.19
N GLN A 140 -5.97 -11.79 -6.37
CA GLN A 140 -7.08 -11.02 -6.95
C GLN A 140 -8.36 -11.13 -6.12
N LEU A 141 -8.69 -12.33 -5.63
CA LEU A 141 -9.86 -12.55 -4.79
C LEU A 141 -9.70 -11.89 -3.40
N LEU A 142 -8.48 -11.85 -2.86
CA LEU A 142 -8.20 -11.19 -1.58
C LEU A 142 -8.30 -9.67 -1.65
N LEU A 143 -8.01 -9.06 -2.80
CA LEU A 143 -7.92 -7.61 -2.95
C LEU A 143 -9.17 -6.85 -2.47
N PRO A 144 -10.41 -7.17 -2.87
CA PRO A 144 -11.59 -6.45 -2.42
C PRO A 144 -11.83 -6.61 -0.91
N HIS A 145 -11.56 -7.79 -0.35
CA HIS A 145 -11.67 -8.03 1.10
C HIS A 145 -10.65 -7.21 1.87
N TYR A 146 -9.42 -7.15 1.37
CA TYR A 146 -8.38 -6.29 1.93
C TYR A 146 -8.81 -4.81 1.95
N VAL A 147 -9.31 -4.29 0.83
CA VAL A 147 -9.76 -2.90 0.72
C VAL A 147 -10.88 -2.60 1.71
N GLN A 148 -11.87 -3.48 1.81
CA GLN A 148 -12.99 -3.32 2.75
C GLN A 148 -12.50 -3.35 4.20
N ALA A 149 -11.65 -4.30 4.55
CA ALA A 149 -11.11 -4.43 5.90
C ALA A 149 -10.22 -3.23 6.28
N LEU A 150 -9.41 -2.74 5.35
CA LEU A 150 -8.61 -1.52 5.55
C LEU A 150 -9.50 -0.31 5.80
N GLN A 151 -10.55 -0.09 4.99
CA GLN A 151 -11.50 1.00 5.18
C GLN A 151 -12.23 0.90 6.53
N ALA A 152 -12.60 -0.30 6.96
CA ALA A 152 -13.21 -0.51 8.26
C ALA A 152 -12.25 -0.18 9.40
N ALA A 153 -11.00 -0.62 9.30
CA ALA A 153 -9.97 -0.34 10.29
C ALA A 153 -9.61 1.16 10.37
N GLU A 154 -9.61 1.86 9.24
CA GLU A 154 -9.42 3.32 9.19
C GLU A 154 -10.57 4.06 9.85
N ARG A 155 -11.83 3.70 9.52
CA ARG A 155 -13.01 4.28 10.16
C ARG A 155 -13.02 4.08 11.67
N GLU A 156 -12.69 2.88 12.13
CA GLU A 156 -12.61 2.60 13.56
C GLU A 156 -11.48 3.38 14.24
N THR A 157 -10.34 3.54 13.57
CA THR A 157 -9.24 4.37 14.10
C THR A 157 -9.66 5.83 14.18
N MET A 158 -10.30 6.36 13.14
CA MET A 158 -10.83 7.74 13.15
C MET A 158 -11.90 7.93 14.22
N ARG A 159 -12.77 6.93 14.43
CA ARG A 159 -13.77 6.97 15.50
C ARG A 159 -13.11 7.06 16.89
N ARG A 160 -12.08 6.26 17.14
CA ARG A 160 -11.31 6.29 18.41
C ARG A 160 -10.51 7.57 18.59
N GLN A 161 -9.93 8.10 17.52
CA GLN A 161 -9.13 9.33 17.53
C GLN A 161 -10.00 10.60 17.46
N GLY A 162 -11.19 10.52 16.87
CA GLY A 162 -12.15 11.65 16.81
C GLY A 162 -12.62 12.14 18.18
N GLU A 163 -12.22 11.43 19.23
CA GLU A 163 -12.38 11.88 20.62
C GLU A 163 -11.24 12.81 21.09
N GLY A 164 -10.18 13.06 20.29
CA GLY A 164 -9.10 13.92 20.80
C GLY A 164 -8.09 14.57 19.86
N GLU A 165 -7.68 14.00 18.70
CA GLU A 165 -6.40 14.44 18.11
C GLU A 165 -6.30 14.68 16.58
N VAL A 166 -7.31 14.40 15.76
CA VAL A 166 -7.15 14.41 14.28
C VAL A 166 -7.29 15.81 13.65
N LEU A 167 -7.94 16.73 14.31
CA LEU A 167 -8.29 18.04 13.75
C LEU A 167 -7.13 19.07 13.68
N PRO A 168 -6.10 19.03 14.56
CA PRO A 168 -4.97 19.96 14.45
C PRO A 168 -4.11 19.76 13.18
N THR A 169 -4.07 18.54 12.64
CA THR A 169 -3.27 18.22 11.44
C THR A 169 -3.86 18.77 10.12
N LEU A 170 -5.10 19.26 10.14
CA LEU A 170 -5.77 19.84 8.98
C LEU A 170 -5.59 21.35 8.86
N GLY A 171 -4.78 21.98 9.71
CA GLY A 171 -4.58 23.43 9.72
C GLY A 171 -5.80 24.22 10.24
N LEU A 172 -6.73 23.55 10.92
CA LEU A 172 -7.92 24.16 11.49
C LEU A 172 -7.57 24.90 12.78
N THR A 173 -8.23 26.01 13.01
CA THR A 173 -8.18 26.72 14.30
C THR A 173 -8.83 25.89 15.39
N LYS A 174 -8.51 26.19 16.67
CA LYS A 174 -9.13 25.49 17.84
C LYS A 174 -10.66 25.48 17.79
N ARG A 175 -11.27 26.56 17.31
CA ARG A 175 -12.73 26.67 17.20
C ARG A 175 -13.29 25.80 16.06
N GLU A 176 -12.63 25.77 14.91
CA GLU A 176 -13.01 24.89 13.80
C GLU A 176 -12.87 23.42 14.18
N VAL A 177 -11.83 23.06 14.93
CA VAL A 177 -11.67 21.72 15.53
C VAL A 177 -12.86 21.36 16.41
N GLN A 178 -13.29 22.25 17.31
CA GLN A 178 -14.46 22.01 18.16
C GLN A 178 -15.74 21.83 17.35
N VAL A 179 -15.99 22.70 16.38
CA VAL A 179 -17.16 22.63 15.51
C VAL A 179 -17.18 21.31 14.73
N ALA A 180 -16.05 20.92 14.12
CA ALA A 180 -15.93 19.67 13.39
C ALA A 180 -16.16 18.45 14.30
N ALA A 181 -15.67 18.47 15.55
CA ALA A 181 -15.93 17.42 16.53
C ALA A 181 -17.41 17.29 16.90
N TRP A 182 -18.14 18.40 17.00
CA TRP A 182 -19.59 18.36 17.26
C TRP A 182 -20.39 17.87 16.05
N LEU A 183 -20.01 18.27 14.84
CA LEU A 183 -20.60 17.75 13.59
C LEU A 183 -20.38 16.23 13.46
N ALA A 184 -19.18 15.76 13.76
CA ALA A 184 -18.86 14.32 13.75
C ALA A 184 -19.69 13.51 14.77
N ARG A 185 -20.14 14.15 15.86
CA ARG A 185 -21.07 13.57 16.86
C ARG A 185 -22.54 13.72 16.47
N GLY A 186 -22.83 14.17 15.24
CA GLY A 186 -24.20 14.32 14.74
C GLY A 186 -24.95 15.54 15.25
N ARG A 187 -24.25 16.52 15.87
CA ARG A 187 -24.89 17.78 16.29
C ARG A 187 -25.26 18.62 15.08
N THR A 188 -26.42 19.18 15.12
CA THR A 188 -26.89 20.14 14.10
C THR A 188 -26.26 21.52 14.28
N ASN A 189 -26.18 22.29 13.20
CA ASN A 189 -25.67 23.67 13.26
C ASN A 189 -26.40 24.54 14.32
N GLY A 190 -27.73 24.32 14.51
CA GLY A 190 -28.50 25.02 15.51
C GLY A 190 -28.15 24.65 16.95
N GLU A 191 -27.76 23.42 17.21
CA GLU A 191 -27.24 22.98 18.52
C GLU A 191 -25.84 23.52 18.77
N ILE A 192 -24.98 23.52 17.73
CA ILE A 192 -23.61 24.04 17.82
C ILE A 192 -23.61 25.55 18.08
N ALA A 193 -24.53 26.28 17.47
CA ALA A 193 -24.64 27.73 17.67
C ALA A 193 -25.08 28.13 19.09
N ARG A 194 -25.56 27.20 19.92
CA ARG A 194 -26.00 27.43 21.31
C ARG A 194 -24.90 27.06 22.33
N ILE A 195 -23.80 26.51 21.88
CA ILE A 195 -22.62 26.13 22.71
C ILE A 195 -21.55 27.20 22.63
#